data_0f8dd8da0a1dbd0ef5039aceddd163a2
#
_entry.id   0f8dd8da0a1dbd0ef5039aceddd163a2
#
_cell.length_a   1.000
_cell.length_b   1.000
_cell.length_c   1.000
_cell.angle_alpha   90.00
_cell.angle_beta   90.00
_cell.angle_gamma   90.00
#
_symmetry.space_group_name_H-M   'P 1'
#
loop_
_entity.id
_entity.type
_entity.pdbx_description
1 polymer ?
#
loop_
_entity_poly.entity_id
_entity_poly.type
_entity_poly.pdbx_seq_one_letter_code
_entity_poly.pdbx_strand_id
1 'polypeptide(L)'
;LLDASERAALQFALASARAGGKIVPPPSFPLVCLALPSQPISLATMTDSTAPNASRLLWAGFVAILATGIGFSIRGGILDNWSAEFGFTQTQLGEISGSGLNGFCFGIILSGVVADRLGYGKLVLAAFLLHFLSAVVTLLAGGGSTYSFLYWGMFLFGFANGTLEAVANPLVATLYPQRRTHYLNILHASWPLGLALGAVLGWVLDDLYKVHWKIQLSLFLVATIAYGAMFWGQRMPRSEAAVKGVRAADMFKDVGGLGALVICYLLTLFFSGALGLPSWASYGISGALLLCVLAMTRGSLGSFVLFVLFVAHALVGAVELGTDGWIQNITGNLFSSEQGKFLFLWTSLVMFALRFCAHWIESHLKLSPIGLLLACSILACFGLYLSSTMETFTMAIVALTIYAIGKAFFWPTMLAVASDRYPRTGAVAISIMGGIGMMAGGMLGGPGLGYAKDRFAGEELAKQNPAAYAEFRAATPSTFLFLDEVHGIDGKKLGAVQDKRKAAIDAGASVPLEALTPNERDVYAASIVGDRRTLRADAWIPASMAVIYLGLLLYFRSRGGYRVVSIDEQR
;
A
#
# COMPACT_ATOMS: atom_id res chain seq x y z
N LEU A 1 -0.70 -24.16 -33.53
CA LEU A 1 0.64 -24.75 -33.36
C LEU A 1 1.13 -24.32 -31.99
N LEU A 2 0.91 -25.20 -31.01
CA LEU A 2 1.28 -24.98 -29.62
C LEU A 2 2.81 -25.04 -29.48
N ASP A 3 3.39 -24.09 -28.71
CA ASP A 3 4.82 -24.00 -28.43
C ASP A 3 5.29 -25.14 -27.50
N ALA A 4 6.61 -25.36 -27.41
CA ALA A 4 7.21 -26.46 -26.66
C ALA A 4 6.84 -26.46 -25.14
N SER A 5 6.61 -25.28 -24.54
CA SER A 5 6.18 -25.14 -23.16
C SER A 5 4.71 -25.54 -22.93
N GLU A 6 3.84 -25.26 -23.88
CA GLU A 6 2.43 -25.66 -23.85
C GLU A 6 2.27 -27.17 -24.05
N ARG A 7 3.13 -27.79 -24.87
CA ARG A 7 3.18 -29.25 -25.03
C ARG A 7 3.67 -29.94 -23.76
N ALA A 8 4.63 -29.35 -23.06
CA ALA A 8 5.12 -29.88 -21.79
C ALA A 8 4.05 -29.83 -20.69
N ALA A 9 3.31 -28.73 -20.59
CA ALA A 9 2.19 -28.57 -19.64
C ALA A 9 1.04 -29.55 -19.95
N LEU A 10 0.71 -29.75 -21.25
CA LEU A 10 -0.31 -30.68 -21.67
C LEU A 10 0.12 -32.13 -21.48
N GLN A 11 1.39 -32.46 -21.71
CA GLN A 11 1.95 -33.79 -21.44
C GLN A 11 2.01 -34.12 -19.94
N PHE A 12 2.31 -33.11 -19.11
CA PHE A 12 2.29 -33.26 -17.64
C PHE A 12 0.85 -33.49 -17.12
N ALA A 13 -0.11 -32.76 -17.64
CA ALA A 13 -1.54 -32.97 -17.33
C ALA A 13 -2.06 -34.35 -17.78
N LEU A 14 -1.64 -34.83 -18.96
CA LEU A 14 -2.03 -36.11 -19.48
C LEU A 14 -1.28 -37.29 -18.81
N ALA A 15 -0.05 -37.09 -18.38
CA ALA A 15 0.71 -38.07 -17.60
C ALA A 15 0.12 -38.26 -16.20
N SER A 16 -0.30 -37.16 -15.56
CA SER A 16 -1.01 -37.15 -14.27
C SER A 16 -2.35 -37.90 -14.31
N ALA A 17 -3.05 -37.82 -15.45
CA ALA A 17 -4.32 -38.51 -15.67
C ALA A 17 -4.17 -40.01 -15.97
N ARG A 18 -2.99 -40.48 -16.37
CA ARG A 18 -2.71 -41.91 -16.70
C ARG A 18 -2.13 -42.73 -15.55
N ALA A 19 -1.60 -42.07 -14.50
CA ALA A 19 -1.16 -42.76 -13.29
C ALA A 19 -2.38 -43.01 -12.39
N GLY A 20 -3.03 -44.18 -12.55
CA GLY A 20 -4.20 -44.63 -11.80
C GLY A 20 -3.96 -44.83 -10.30
N GLY A 21 -3.45 -43.83 -9.61
CA GLY A 21 -3.39 -43.73 -8.16
C GLY A 21 -4.68 -43.09 -7.64
N LYS A 22 -5.36 -43.75 -6.70
CA LYS A 22 -6.52 -43.22 -5.97
C LYS A 22 -6.14 -41.84 -5.42
N ILE A 23 -6.72 -40.80 -6.01
CA ILE A 23 -6.64 -39.42 -5.48
C ILE A 23 -7.43 -39.44 -4.18
N VAL A 24 -6.72 -39.45 -3.04
CA VAL A 24 -7.30 -39.08 -1.77
C VAL A 24 -7.59 -37.59 -1.90
N PRO A 25 -8.85 -37.13 -1.84
CA PRO A 25 -9.14 -35.71 -1.89
C PRO A 25 -8.43 -35.07 -0.69
N PRO A 26 -7.72 -33.93 -0.87
CA PRO A 26 -7.21 -33.17 0.25
C PRO A 26 -8.40 -32.82 1.16
N PRO A 27 -8.19 -32.72 2.48
CA PRO A 27 -9.24 -32.36 3.39
C PRO A 27 -9.92 -31.11 2.88
N SER A 28 -11.23 -31.16 2.73
CA SER A 28 -12.06 -30.06 2.27
C SER A 28 -11.89 -28.87 3.22
N PHE A 29 -10.92 -28.00 2.91
CA PHE A 29 -10.98 -26.62 3.41
C PHE A 29 -12.29 -26.04 2.88
N PRO A 30 -13.13 -25.46 3.74
CA PRO A 30 -14.35 -24.86 3.27
C PRO A 30 -13.97 -23.69 2.32
N LEU A 31 -14.16 -23.91 1.03
CA LEU A 31 -14.15 -22.90 -0.05
C LEU A 31 -15.34 -21.94 0.12
N VAL A 32 -15.62 -21.52 1.37
CA VAL A 32 -16.84 -20.77 1.72
C VAL A 32 -16.80 -19.33 1.21
N CYS A 33 -15.63 -18.81 0.83
CA CYS A 33 -15.53 -17.44 0.29
C CYS A 33 -15.23 -17.37 -1.21
N LEU A 34 -14.88 -18.48 -1.88
CA LEU A 34 -14.66 -18.48 -3.35
C LEU A 34 -15.92 -18.87 -4.14
N ALA A 35 -16.96 -19.36 -3.49
CA ALA A 35 -18.27 -19.31 -4.07
C ALA A 35 -18.72 -17.85 -4.00
N LEU A 36 -18.48 -17.08 -5.06
CA LEU A 36 -19.26 -15.87 -5.33
C LEU A 36 -20.70 -16.27 -5.05
N PRO A 37 -21.42 -15.59 -4.14
CA PRO A 37 -22.81 -15.94 -3.89
C PRO A 37 -23.50 -15.94 -5.24
N SER A 38 -24.07 -17.07 -5.62
CA SER A 38 -24.86 -17.26 -6.86
C SER A 38 -26.19 -16.47 -6.82
N GLN A 39 -26.37 -15.64 -5.83
CA GLN A 39 -27.32 -14.55 -5.88
C GLN A 39 -26.71 -13.44 -6.73
N PRO A 40 -27.35 -13.08 -7.86
CA PRO A 40 -27.00 -11.87 -8.56
C PRO A 40 -26.96 -10.75 -7.50
N ILE A 41 -25.88 -9.93 -7.50
CA ILE A 41 -25.84 -8.72 -6.69
C ILE A 41 -27.12 -7.98 -7.09
N SER A 42 -28.16 -8.17 -6.31
CA SER A 42 -29.48 -7.65 -6.63
C SER A 42 -29.34 -6.14 -6.58
N LEU A 43 -29.53 -5.48 -7.70
CA LEU A 43 -29.66 -4.01 -7.75
C LEU A 43 -30.69 -3.50 -6.71
N ALA A 44 -31.54 -4.37 -6.18
CA ALA A 44 -32.55 -4.08 -5.17
C ALA A 44 -31.97 -3.80 -3.75
N THR A 45 -30.70 -4.10 -3.46
CA THR A 45 -30.08 -3.79 -2.16
C THR A 45 -29.47 -2.39 -2.08
N MET A 46 -29.65 -1.55 -3.09
CA MET A 46 -29.13 -0.16 -3.14
C MET A 46 -30.05 0.87 -2.47
N THR A 47 -31.01 0.47 -1.63
CA THR A 47 -31.95 1.36 -0.92
C THR A 47 -31.32 2.19 0.21
N ASP A 48 -30.05 1.93 0.56
CA ASP A 48 -29.34 2.65 1.64
C ASP A 48 -28.61 3.91 1.17
N SER A 49 -28.75 4.30 -0.09
CA SER A 49 -28.05 5.47 -0.64
C SER A 49 -28.83 6.77 -0.48
N THR A 50 -28.13 7.87 -0.26
CA THR A 50 -28.73 9.21 -0.13
C THR A 50 -28.92 9.94 -1.46
N ALA A 51 -28.51 9.37 -2.59
CA ALA A 51 -28.58 10.00 -3.92
C ALA A 51 -29.00 8.99 -5.01
N PRO A 52 -29.81 9.42 -5.99
CA PRO A 52 -30.32 8.53 -7.07
C PRO A 52 -29.20 8.02 -8.00
N ASN A 53 -28.04 8.72 -8.09
CA ASN A 53 -26.88 8.32 -8.89
C ASN A 53 -25.74 7.70 -8.04
N ALA A 54 -26.01 7.26 -6.81
CA ALA A 54 -25.01 6.77 -5.86
C ALA A 54 -24.19 5.59 -6.43
N SER A 55 -24.84 4.63 -7.08
CA SER A 55 -24.14 3.50 -7.71
C SER A 55 -23.14 3.96 -8.76
N ARG A 56 -23.51 4.89 -9.63
CA ARG A 56 -22.61 5.44 -10.64
C ARG A 56 -21.42 6.15 -10.03
N LEU A 57 -21.64 6.93 -8.96
CA LEU A 57 -20.57 7.64 -8.25
C LEU A 57 -19.64 6.67 -7.52
N LEU A 58 -20.16 5.60 -6.92
CA LEU A 58 -19.36 4.54 -6.31
C LEU A 58 -18.43 3.89 -7.33
N TRP A 59 -18.99 3.45 -8.46
CA TRP A 59 -18.19 2.79 -9.49
C TRP A 59 -17.25 3.75 -10.22
N ALA A 60 -17.59 5.03 -10.35
CA ALA A 60 -16.67 6.05 -10.85
C ALA A 60 -15.48 6.24 -9.90
N GLY A 61 -15.72 6.27 -8.58
CA GLY A 61 -14.66 6.27 -7.56
C GLY A 61 -13.83 4.99 -7.61
N PHE A 62 -14.45 3.83 -7.79
CA PHE A 62 -13.77 2.54 -7.96
C PHE A 62 -12.80 2.59 -9.16
N VAL A 63 -13.26 3.03 -10.33
CA VAL A 63 -12.40 3.12 -11.53
C VAL A 63 -11.31 4.19 -11.35
N ALA A 64 -11.57 5.26 -10.59
CA ALA A 64 -10.56 6.26 -10.29
C ALA A 64 -9.41 5.69 -9.44
N ILE A 65 -9.72 4.93 -8.39
CA ILE A 65 -8.68 4.27 -7.57
C ILE A 65 -8.05 3.08 -8.34
N LEU A 66 -8.80 2.41 -9.22
CA LEU A 66 -8.26 1.40 -10.13
C LEU A 66 -7.17 2.01 -11.03
N ALA A 67 -7.42 3.18 -11.61
CA ALA A 67 -6.44 3.91 -12.43
C ALA A 67 -5.16 4.23 -11.63
N THR A 68 -5.32 4.56 -10.35
CA THR A 68 -4.21 4.76 -9.42
C THR A 68 -3.36 3.49 -9.27
N GLY A 69 -4.00 2.36 -8.97
CA GLY A 69 -3.32 1.07 -8.81
C GLY A 69 -2.60 0.62 -10.10
N ILE A 70 -3.27 0.69 -11.26
CA ILE A 70 -2.66 0.40 -12.57
C ILE A 70 -1.44 1.29 -12.80
N GLY A 71 -1.58 2.59 -12.56
CA GLY A 71 -0.52 3.55 -12.80
C GLY A 71 0.71 3.35 -11.89
N PHE A 72 0.53 3.00 -10.61
CA PHE A 72 1.63 2.64 -9.72
C PHE A 72 2.31 1.35 -10.13
N SER A 73 1.54 0.31 -10.47
CA SER A 73 2.08 -0.98 -10.88
C SER A 73 2.87 -0.91 -12.19
N ILE A 74 2.35 -0.21 -13.22
CA ILE A 74 3.08 0.00 -14.48
C ILE A 74 4.39 0.76 -14.20
N ARG A 75 4.36 1.86 -13.44
CA ARG A 75 5.55 2.66 -13.13
C ARG A 75 6.59 1.86 -12.33
N GLY A 76 6.14 1.02 -11.41
CA GLY A 76 7.04 0.07 -10.71
C GLY A 76 7.68 -0.93 -11.66
N GLY A 77 6.92 -1.43 -12.63
CA GLY A 77 7.40 -2.41 -13.62
C GLY A 77 8.41 -1.86 -14.62
N ILE A 78 8.35 -0.55 -14.95
CA ILE A 78 9.25 0.08 -15.95
C ILE A 78 10.50 0.74 -15.34
N LEU A 79 10.75 0.59 -14.04
CA LEU A 79 11.95 1.16 -13.41
C LEU A 79 13.24 0.61 -14.02
N ASP A 80 13.27 -0.69 -14.35
CA ASP A 80 14.42 -1.32 -14.99
C ASP A 80 14.64 -0.79 -16.42
N ASN A 81 13.57 -0.47 -17.14
CA ASN A 81 13.66 0.17 -18.46
C ASN A 81 14.32 1.56 -18.35
N TRP A 82 13.96 2.34 -17.31
CA TRP A 82 14.61 3.63 -17.05
C TRP A 82 16.06 3.49 -16.63
N SER A 83 16.38 2.47 -15.85
CA SER A 83 17.77 2.15 -15.50
C SER A 83 18.60 1.83 -16.75
N ALA A 84 18.07 0.99 -17.63
CA ALA A 84 18.74 0.57 -18.85
C ALA A 84 18.90 1.72 -19.87
N GLU A 85 17.85 2.54 -20.07
CA GLU A 85 17.85 3.62 -21.06
C GLU A 85 18.65 4.85 -20.61
N PHE A 86 18.56 5.21 -19.31
CA PHE A 86 19.11 6.46 -18.80
C PHE A 86 20.29 6.28 -17.84
N GLY A 87 20.63 5.03 -17.48
CA GLY A 87 21.78 4.74 -16.61
C GLY A 87 21.57 5.12 -15.14
N PHE A 88 20.32 5.20 -14.64
CA PHE A 88 20.04 5.53 -13.26
C PHE A 88 20.47 4.44 -12.28
N THR A 89 20.97 4.88 -11.12
CA THR A 89 21.25 4.01 -9.98
C THR A 89 19.94 3.54 -9.31
N GLN A 90 19.99 2.46 -8.54
CA GLN A 90 18.84 1.98 -7.76
C GLN A 90 18.34 3.04 -6.76
N THR A 91 19.25 3.83 -6.17
CA THR A 91 18.90 4.95 -5.31
C THR A 91 18.08 6.00 -6.06
N GLN A 92 18.51 6.42 -7.24
CA GLN A 92 17.79 7.40 -8.05
C GLN A 92 16.40 6.88 -8.48
N LEU A 93 16.31 5.61 -8.84
CA LEU A 93 15.02 4.97 -9.16
C LEU A 93 14.10 4.92 -7.94
N GLY A 94 14.65 4.63 -6.76
CA GLY A 94 13.95 4.69 -5.48
C GLY A 94 13.42 6.09 -5.16
N GLU A 95 14.21 7.13 -5.39
CA GLU A 95 13.81 8.53 -5.22
C GLU A 95 12.68 8.93 -6.17
N ILE A 96 12.78 8.54 -7.45
CA ILE A 96 11.73 8.79 -8.45
C ILE A 96 10.44 8.09 -8.02
N SER A 97 10.49 6.81 -7.64
CA SER A 97 9.33 6.04 -7.19
C SER A 97 8.74 6.63 -5.91
N GLY A 98 9.57 6.95 -4.92
CA GLY A 98 9.18 7.55 -3.65
C GLY A 98 8.50 8.91 -3.80
N SER A 99 8.87 9.68 -4.82
CA SER A 99 8.23 10.98 -5.10
C SER A 99 6.72 10.85 -5.32
N GLY A 100 6.24 9.70 -5.81
CA GLY A 100 4.82 9.42 -5.98
C GLY A 100 4.06 9.32 -4.66
N LEU A 101 4.60 8.65 -3.64
CA LEU A 101 3.98 8.58 -2.31
C LEU A 101 3.97 9.95 -1.63
N ASN A 102 5.04 10.73 -1.81
CA ASN A 102 5.12 12.10 -1.32
C ASN A 102 4.06 12.97 -1.98
N GLY A 103 3.97 12.95 -3.31
CA GLY A 103 2.93 13.65 -4.06
C GLY A 103 1.52 13.27 -3.60
N PHE A 104 1.30 11.98 -3.37
CA PHE A 104 0.02 11.46 -2.89
C PHE A 104 -0.37 12.05 -1.53
N CYS A 105 0.55 12.06 -0.57
CA CYS A 105 0.31 12.65 0.74
C CYS A 105 -0.09 14.14 0.63
N PHE A 106 0.66 14.92 -0.13
CA PHE A 106 0.33 16.33 -0.34
C PHE A 106 -1.01 16.49 -1.07
N GLY A 107 -1.27 15.68 -2.10
CA GLY A 107 -2.52 15.71 -2.85
C GLY A 107 -3.74 15.44 -1.97
N ILE A 108 -3.70 14.39 -1.15
CA ILE A 108 -4.84 14.00 -0.32
C ILE A 108 -5.11 15.01 0.81
N ILE A 109 -4.08 15.53 1.46
CA ILE A 109 -4.23 16.48 2.57
C ILE A 109 -4.71 17.84 2.04
N LEU A 110 -4.03 18.42 1.04
CA LEU A 110 -4.37 19.74 0.52
C LEU A 110 -5.76 19.75 -0.11
N SER A 111 -6.08 18.72 -0.90
CA SER A 111 -7.41 18.60 -1.51
C SER A 111 -8.49 18.34 -0.48
N GLY A 112 -8.22 17.54 0.56
CA GLY A 112 -9.17 17.27 1.64
C GLY A 112 -9.55 18.51 2.45
N VAL A 113 -8.57 19.37 2.72
CA VAL A 113 -8.81 20.66 3.43
C VAL A 113 -9.75 21.58 2.63
N VAL A 114 -9.66 21.56 1.31
CA VAL A 114 -10.47 22.44 0.45
C VAL A 114 -11.71 21.76 -0.14
N ALA A 115 -11.87 20.45 0.04
CA ALA A 115 -12.91 19.64 -0.59
C ALA A 115 -14.32 20.16 -0.32
N ASP A 116 -14.63 20.48 0.92
CA ASP A 116 -15.96 20.97 1.32
C ASP A 116 -16.25 22.40 0.82
N ARG A 117 -15.21 23.20 0.50
CA ARG A 117 -15.35 24.55 -0.05
C ARG A 117 -15.43 24.55 -1.57
N LEU A 118 -14.53 23.86 -2.24
CA LEU A 118 -14.45 23.81 -3.71
C LEU A 118 -15.51 22.89 -4.31
N GLY A 119 -15.90 21.86 -3.57
CA GLY A 119 -16.78 20.79 -4.02
C GLY A 119 -16.04 19.70 -4.79
N TYR A 120 -16.53 18.47 -4.66
CA TYR A 120 -15.90 17.26 -5.18
C TYR A 120 -15.70 17.28 -6.70
N GLY A 121 -16.66 17.83 -7.47
CA GLY A 121 -16.57 17.84 -8.94
C GLY A 121 -15.35 18.61 -9.49
N LYS A 122 -15.00 19.76 -8.86
CA LYS A 122 -13.83 20.54 -9.30
C LYS A 122 -12.52 19.82 -8.98
N LEU A 123 -12.46 19.12 -7.84
CA LEU A 123 -11.28 18.33 -7.46
C LEU A 123 -11.09 17.10 -8.35
N VAL A 124 -12.18 16.41 -8.73
CA VAL A 124 -12.11 15.33 -9.72
C VAL A 124 -11.57 15.83 -11.06
N LEU A 125 -12.05 17.00 -11.53
CA LEU A 125 -11.53 17.60 -12.75
C LEU A 125 -10.05 17.98 -12.61
N ALA A 126 -9.63 18.55 -11.48
CA ALA A 126 -8.23 18.88 -11.22
C ALA A 126 -7.37 17.62 -11.23
N ALA A 127 -7.79 16.53 -10.56
CA ALA A 127 -7.08 15.26 -10.56
C ALA A 127 -6.99 14.65 -11.95
N PHE A 128 -8.06 14.70 -12.74
CA PHE A 128 -8.09 14.25 -14.13
C PHE A 128 -7.04 14.99 -14.97
N LEU A 129 -7.01 16.32 -14.90
CA LEU A 129 -6.03 17.14 -15.64
C LEU A 129 -4.59 16.88 -15.15
N LEU A 130 -4.39 16.70 -13.84
CA LEU A 130 -3.09 16.37 -13.27
C LEU A 130 -2.58 14.99 -13.70
N HIS A 131 -3.46 14.00 -13.88
CA HIS A 131 -3.08 12.70 -14.45
C HIS A 131 -2.54 12.84 -15.87
N PHE A 132 -3.23 13.62 -16.75
CA PHE A 132 -2.71 13.91 -18.09
C PHE A 132 -1.40 14.68 -18.03
N LEU A 133 -1.32 15.72 -17.18
CA LEU A 133 -0.10 16.49 -17.02
C LEU A 133 1.06 15.61 -16.54
N SER A 134 0.81 14.70 -15.59
CA SER A 134 1.83 13.76 -15.12
C SER A 134 2.35 12.85 -16.23
N ALA A 135 1.45 12.36 -17.10
CA ALA A 135 1.84 11.56 -18.25
C ALA A 135 2.70 12.39 -19.23
N VAL A 136 2.24 13.59 -19.59
CA VAL A 136 3.00 14.49 -20.49
C VAL A 136 4.39 14.77 -19.93
N VAL A 137 4.50 15.18 -18.64
CA VAL A 137 5.78 15.47 -18.00
C VAL A 137 6.69 14.25 -18.01
N THR A 138 6.18 13.05 -17.68
CA THR A 138 6.98 11.81 -17.71
C THR A 138 7.44 11.45 -19.12
N LEU A 139 6.56 11.61 -20.14
CA LEU A 139 6.86 11.28 -21.53
C LEU A 139 7.86 12.23 -22.19
N LEU A 140 8.05 13.44 -21.64
CA LEU A 140 9.08 14.39 -22.03
C LEU A 140 10.48 14.01 -21.54
N ALA A 141 10.60 12.96 -20.71
CA ALA A 141 11.89 12.46 -20.24
C ALA A 141 12.79 12.09 -21.43
N GLY A 142 13.97 12.71 -21.44
CA GLY A 142 15.01 12.60 -22.47
C GLY A 142 15.99 13.76 -22.35
N GLY A 143 17.25 13.56 -22.72
CA GLY A 143 18.30 14.58 -22.63
C GLY A 143 18.74 14.89 -21.19
N GLY A 144 19.30 16.08 -20.96
CA GLY A 144 19.97 16.44 -19.70
C GLY A 144 19.08 16.58 -18.46
N SER A 145 17.76 16.69 -18.62
CA SER A 145 16.79 16.90 -17.52
C SER A 145 15.92 15.68 -17.23
N THR A 146 16.30 14.51 -17.73
CA THR A 146 15.50 13.27 -17.66
C THR A 146 15.08 12.93 -16.22
N TYR A 147 16.02 12.96 -15.27
CA TYR A 147 15.74 12.70 -13.86
C TYR A 147 14.60 13.59 -13.31
N SER A 148 14.69 14.89 -13.55
CA SER A 148 13.70 15.85 -13.08
C SER A 148 12.31 15.62 -13.70
N PHE A 149 12.25 15.28 -14.99
CA PHE A 149 10.98 14.96 -15.64
C PHE A 149 10.32 13.69 -15.07
N LEU A 150 11.11 12.64 -14.80
CA LEU A 150 10.60 11.41 -14.19
C LEU A 150 10.17 11.67 -12.75
N TYR A 151 10.99 12.37 -11.95
CA TYR A 151 10.69 12.71 -10.55
C TYR A 151 9.40 13.53 -10.42
N TRP A 152 9.30 14.65 -11.14
CA TRP A 152 8.13 15.52 -11.07
C TRP A 152 6.90 14.92 -11.75
N GLY A 153 7.08 14.14 -12.80
CA GLY A 153 6.00 13.38 -13.42
C GLY A 153 5.40 12.35 -12.45
N MET A 154 6.24 11.65 -11.68
CA MET A 154 5.80 10.72 -10.65
C MET A 154 5.14 11.44 -9.46
N PHE A 155 5.71 12.58 -9.02
CA PHE A 155 5.11 13.41 -7.98
C PHE A 155 3.70 13.90 -8.38
N LEU A 156 3.55 14.44 -9.59
CA LEU A 156 2.25 14.89 -10.11
C LEU A 156 1.23 13.76 -10.22
N PHE A 157 1.66 12.57 -10.64
CA PHE A 157 0.84 11.38 -10.63
C PHE A 157 0.34 11.05 -9.21
N GLY A 158 1.25 11.01 -8.24
CA GLY A 158 0.88 10.81 -6.84
C GLY A 158 -0.07 11.89 -6.32
N PHE A 159 0.21 13.15 -6.62
CA PHE A 159 -0.65 14.27 -6.21
C PHE A 159 -2.07 14.15 -6.78
N ALA A 160 -2.21 13.77 -8.06
CA ALA A 160 -3.51 13.53 -8.70
C ALA A 160 -4.28 12.40 -7.98
N ASN A 161 -3.59 11.31 -7.65
CA ASN A 161 -4.16 10.17 -6.93
C ASN A 161 -4.65 10.58 -5.53
N GLY A 162 -3.83 11.32 -4.78
CA GLY A 162 -4.21 11.85 -3.48
C GLY A 162 -5.42 12.77 -3.56
N THR A 163 -5.49 13.61 -4.60
CA THR A 163 -6.66 14.47 -4.87
C THR A 163 -7.92 13.65 -5.14
N LEU A 164 -7.82 12.53 -5.88
CA LEU A 164 -8.96 11.63 -6.11
C LEU A 164 -9.41 10.95 -4.82
N GLU A 165 -8.51 10.47 -3.99
CA GLU A 165 -8.89 9.84 -2.71
C GLU A 165 -9.48 10.85 -1.72
N ALA A 166 -9.02 12.10 -1.71
CA ALA A 166 -9.62 13.16 -0.92
C ALA A 166 -11.09 13.44 -1.28
N VAL A 167 -11.51 13.02 -2.48
CA VAL A 167 -12.90 13.09 -2.93
C VAL A 167 -13.61 11.76 -2.75
N ALA A 168 -13.06 10.66 -3.26
CA ALA A 168 -13.73 9.37 -3.36
C ALA A 168 -14.12 8.81 -1.97
N ASN A 169 -13.23 8.91 -0.99
CA ASN A 169 -13.48 8.40 0.35
C ASN A 169 -14.65 9.11 1.06
N PRO A 170 -14.64 10.44 1.23
CA PRO A 170 -15.76 11.13 1.89
C PRO A 170 -17.03 11.13 1.04
N LEU A 171 -16.93 11.09 -0.29
CA LEU A 171 -18.08 10.94 -1.18
C LEU A 171 -18.81 9.62 -0.91
N VAL A 172 -18.10 8.48 -0.91
CA VAL A 172 -18.70 7.16 -0.65
C VAL A 172 -19.21 7.07 0.79
N ALA A 173 -18.50 7.61 1.77
CA ALA A 173 -18.96 7.67 3.16
C ALA A 173 -20.26 8.48 3.32
N THR A 174 -20.45 9.52 2.50
CA THR A 174 -21.68 10.35 2.47
C THR A 174 -22.81 9.64 1.74
N LEU A 175 -22.51 8.93 0.64
CA LEU A 175 -23.52 8.20 -0.14
C LEU A 175 -24.14 7.05 0.63
N TYR A 176 -23.36 6.37 1.49
CA TYR A 176 -23.76 5.14 2.19
C TYR A 176 -23.51 5.24 3.71
N PRO A 177 -24.22 6.14 4.42
CA PRO A 177 -23.92 6.44 5.81
C PRO A 177 -24.17 5.29 6.78
N GLN A 178 -25.05 4.34 6.44
CA GLN A 178 -25.40 3.19 7.29
C GLN A 178 -24.44 2.01 7.13
N ARG A 179 -23.69 1.95 6.02
CA ARG A 179 -22.79 0.84 5.68
C ARG A 179 -21.44 1.33 5.17
N ARG A 180 -20.87 2.35 5.83
CA ARG A 180 -19.62 3.00 5.40
C ARG A 180 -18.48 2.02 5.24
N THR A 181 -18.27 1.13 6.22
CA THR A 181 -17.21 0.12 6.17
C THR A 181 -17.32 -0.75 4.91
N HIS A 182 -18.52 -1.25 4.61
CA HIS A 182 -18.74 -2.11 3.45
C HIS A 182 -18.42 -1.39 2.13
N TYR A 183 -18.99 -0.20 1.91
CA TYR A 183 -18.84 0.50 0.64
C TYR A 183 -17.44 1.13 0.46
N LEU A 184 -16.76 1.53 1.54
CA LEU A 184 -15.37 1.93 1.48
C LEU A 184 -14.46 0.73 1.18
N ASN A 185 -14.76 -0.46 1.71
CA ASN A 185 -14.05 -1.68 1.33
C ASN A 185 -14.25 -2.02 -0.16
N ILE A 186 -15.47 -1.91 -0.70
CA ILE A 186 -15.72 -2.05 -2.14
C ILE A 186 -14.92 -1.03 -2.94
N LEU A 187 -14.98 0.26 -2.55
CA LEU A 187 -14.22 1.31 -3.23
C LEU A 187 -12.73 0.98 -3.29
N HIS A 188 -12.15 0.59 -2.17
CA HIS A 188 -10.72 0.29 -2.07
C HIS A 188 -10.32 -1.10 -2.59
N ALA A 189 -11.27 -1.99 -2.94
CA ALA A 189 -10.97 -3.22 -3.66
C ALA A 189 -10.36 -2.93 -5.04
N SER A 190 -10.65 -1.76 -5.61
CA SER A 190 -10.06 -1.31 -6.87
C SER A 190 -8.54 -1.16 -6.84
N TRP A 191 -7.95 -0.80 -5.68
CA TRP A 191 -6.50 -0.66 -5.54
C TRP A 191 -5.74 -1.96 -5.82
N PRO A 192 -5.95 -3.07 -5.08
CA PRO A 192 -5.26 -4.32 -5.36
C PRO A 192 -5.61 -4.91 -6.73
N LEU A 193 -6.83 -4.71 -7.23
CA LEU A 193 -7.17 -5.09 -8.60
C LEU A 193 -6.32 -4.29 -9.61
N GLY A 194 -6.15 -2.99 -9.37
CA GLY A 194 -5.32 -2.13 -10.22
C GLY A 194 -3.85 -2.57 -10.22
N LEU A 195 -3.29 -2.90 -9.05
CA LEU A 195 -1.94 -3.45 -8.93
C LEU A 195 -1.79 -4.75 -9.71
N ALA A 196 -2.75 -5.67 -9.56
CA ALA A 196 -2.76 -6.95 -10.28
C ALA A 196 -2.84 -6.76 -11.81
N LEU A 197 -3.75 -5.91 -12.29
CA LEU A 197 -3.90 -5.60 -13.71
C LEU A 197 -2.65 -4.93 -14.28
N GLY A 198 -2.06 -3.97 -13.56
CA GLY A 198 -0.84 -3.31 -13.98
C GLY A 198 0.36 -4.27 -14.04
N ALA A 199 0.48 -5.21 -13.09
CA ALA A 199 1.51 -6.25 -13.11
C ALA A 199 1.34 -7.20 -14.31
N VAL A 200 0.11 -7.61 -14.61
CA VAL A 200 -0.17 -8.44 -15.81
C VAL A 200 0.13 -7.68 -17.10
N LEU A 201 -0.25 -6.40 -17.17
CA LEU A 201 0.08 -5.54 -18.32
C LEU A 201 1.59 -5.40 -18.49
N GLY A 202 2.34 -5.16 -17.39
CA GLY A 202 3.79 -5.09 -17.41
C GLY A 202 4.41 -6.41 -17.89
N TRP A 203 3.97 -7.55 -17.36
CA TRP A 203 4.44 -8.86 -17.82
C TRP A 203 4.19 -9.08 -19.32
N VAL A 204 2.97 -8.84 -19.78
CA VAL A 204 2.61 -9.03 -21.20
C VAL A 204 3.37 -8.07 -22.11
N LEU A 205 3.40 -6.80 -21.77
CA LEU A 205 3.93 -5.78 -22.68
C LEU A 205 5.45 -5.68 -22.62
N ASP A 206 6.05 -5.82 -21.45
CA ASP A 206 7.50 -5.71 -21.29
C ASP A 206 8.20 -7.06 -21.51
N ASP A 207 7.77 -8.12 -20.79
CA ASP A 207 8.46 -9.41 -20.85
C ASP A 207 8.19 -10.17 -22.15
N LEU A 208 6.91 -10.22 -22.63
CA LEU A 208 6.55 -10.99 -23.82
C LEU A 208 6.75 -10.22 -25.13
N TYR A 209 6.30 -8.95 -25.18
CA TYR A 209 6.29 -8.18 -26.44
C TYR A 209 7.36 -7.09 -26.53
N LYS A 210 8.13 -6.85 -25.48
CA LYS A 210 9.20 -5.81 -25.43
C LYS A 210 8.72 -4.42 -25.88
N VAL A 211 7.50 -4.05 -25.48
CA VAL A 211 6.89 -2.76 -25.82
C VAL A 211 7.60 -1.64 -25.09
N HIS A 212 7.93 -0.56 -25.81
CA HIS A 212 8.64 0.58 -25.22
C HIS A 212 7.86 1.17 -24.02
N TRP A 213 8.56 1.50 -22.93
CA TRP A 213 7.99 1.94 -21.65
C TRP A 213 7.03 3.14 -21.78
N LYS A 214 7.24 4.07 -22.76
CA LYS A 214 6.34 5.21 -22.99
C LYS A 214 4.92 4.78 -23.37
N ILE A 215 4.78 3.70 -24.13
CA ILE A 215 3.48 3.13 -24.50
C ILE A 215 2.87 2.46 -23.26
N GLN A 216 3.65 1.65 -22.54
CA GLN A 216 3.19 1.00 -21.30
C GLN A 216 2.68 2.03 -20.30
N LEU A 217 3.48 3.11 -20.05
CA LEU A 217 3.09 4.20 -19.16
C LEU A 217 1.75 4.82 -19.56
N SER A 218 1.52 5.04 -20.87
CA SER A 218 0.31 5.72 -21.36
C SER A 218 -0.98 4.94 -21.11
N LEU A 219 -0.91 3.63 -20.85
CA LEU A 219 -2.10 2.79 -20.68
C LEU A 219 -2.94 3.13 -19.45
N PHE A 220 -2.34 3.67 -18.37
CA PHE A 220 -3.14 4.10 -17.23
C PHE A 220 -4.14 5.22 -17.58
N LEU A 221 -3.88 5.98 -18.66
CA LEU A 221 -4.79 7.00 -19.15
C LEU A 221 -6.12 6.42 -19.66
N VAL A 222 -6.17 5.16 -20.06
CA VAL A 222 -7.43 4.48 -20.44
C VAL A 222 -8.39 4.46 -19.25
N ALA A 223 -7.91 4.02 -18.07
CA ALA A 223 -8.71 4.04 -16.85
C ALA A 223 -8.99 5.48 -16.39
N THR A 224 -8.05 6.41 -16.62
CA THR A 224 -8.23 7.84 -16.34
C THR A 224 -9.38 8.42 -17.16
N ILE A 225 -9.42 8.16 -18.46
CA ILE A 225 -10.52 8.59 -19.35
C ILE A 225 -11.83 7.96 -18.91
N ALA A 226 -11.83 6.69 -18.53
CA ALA A 226 -13.02 5.97 -18.09
C ALA A 226 -13.63 6.63 -16.84
N TYR A 227 -12.86 6.88 -15.78
CA TYR A 227 -13.41 7.55 -14.58
C TYR A 227 -13.84 8.99 -14.88
N GLY A 228 -13.11 9.71 -15.73
CA GLY A 228 -13.49 11.06 -16.16
C GLY A 228 -14.86 11.07 -16.84
N ALA A 229 -15.10 10.14 -17.76
CA ALA A 229 -16.40 9.97 -18.42
C ALA A 229 -17.52 9.56 -17.45
N MET A 230 -17.21 8.70 -16.45
CA MET A 230 -18.20 8.28 -15.47
C MET A 230 -18.61 9.40 -14.52
N PHE A 231 -17.68 10.29 -14.12
CA PHE A 231 -17.97 11.46 -13.29
C PHE A 231 -18.56 12.63 -14.07
N TRP A 232 -18.41 12.65 -15.41
CA TRP A 232 -18.88 13.76 -16.23
C TRP A 232 -20.37 14.03 -16.07
N GLY A 233 -20.71 15.30 -15.79
CA GLY A 233 -22.10 15.75 -15.62
C GLY A 233 -22.80 15.23 -14.36
N GLN A 234 -22.11 14.52 -13.46
CA GLN A 234 -22.73 13.99 -12.25
C GLN A 234 -22.86 15.05 -11.17
N ARG A 235 -24.02 15.06 -10.52
CA ARG A 235 -24.24 15.84 -9.29
C ARG A 235 -23.67 15.05 -8.12
N MET A 236 -22.73 15.62 -7.42
CA MET A 236 -22.11 15.03 -6.24
C MET A 236 -22.71 15.64 -4.97
N PRO A 237 -23.12 14.83 -3.97
CA PRO A 237 -23.60 15.34 -2.70
C PRO A 237 -22.45 16.06 -1.97
N ARG A 238 -22.80 17.03 -1.15
CA ARG A 238 -21.86 17.63 -0.20
C ARG A 238 -21.79 16.76 1.05
N SER A 239 -20.67 16.81 1.75
CA SER A 239 -20.55 16.17 3.06
C SER A 239 -21.59 16.73 4.04
N GLU A 240 -21.95 15.94 5.07
CA GLU A 240 -22.86 16.39 6.12
C GLU A 240 -22.35 17.66 6.80
N ALA A 241 -21.01 17.74 7.01
CA ALA A 241 -20.36 18.91 7.57
C ALA A 241 -20.55 20.17 6.71
N ALA A 242 -20.39 20.04 5.38
CA ALA A 242 -20.58 21.14 4.44
C ALA A 242 -22.05 21.57 4.33
N VAL A 243 -23.00 20.63 4.37
CA VAL A 243 -24.46 20.92 4.36
C VAL A 243 -24.86 21.68 5.61
N LYS A 244 -24.33 21.30 6.78
CA LYS A 244 -24.59 21.97 8.06
C LYS A 244 -23.77 23.26 8.25
N GLY A 245 -22.97 23.67 7.24
CA GLY A 245 -22.19 24.90 7.28
C GLY A 245 -21.09 24.90 8.35
N VAL A 246 -20.52 23.74 8.67
CA VAL A 246 -19.43 23.63 9.65
C VAL A 246 -18.21 24.41 9.15
N ARG A 247 -17.68 25.30 10.00
CA ARG A 247 -16.52 26.12 9.64
C ARG A 247 -15.25 25.26 9.62
N ALA A 248 -14.29 25.59 8.76
CA ALA A 248 -13.02 24.87 8.66
C ALA A 248 -12.30 24.74 10.03
N ALA A 249 -12.29 25.82 10.83
CA ALA A 249 -11.71 25.78 12.17
C ALA A 249 -12.40 24.75 13.09
N ASP A 250 -13.72 24.56 12.95
CA ASP A 250 -14.46 23.58 13.74
C ASP A 250 -14.24 22.14 13.21
N MET A 251 -14.00 21.95 11.90
CA MET A 251 -13.60 20.68 11.32
C MET A 251 -12.25 20.21 11.85
N PHE A 252 -11.31 21.13 12.07
CA PHE A 252 -9.99 20.81 12.64
C PHE A 252 -9.98 20.64 14.16
N LYS A 253 -11.05 21.00 14.88
CA LYS A 253 -11.08 20.89 16.36
C LYS A 253 -10.89 19.48 16.88
N ASP A 254 -11.46 18.48 16.20
CA ASP A 254 -11.32 17.08 16.61
C ASP A 254 -9.93 16.53 16.27
N VAL A 255 -9.30 17.01 15.20
CA VAL A 255 -7.90 16.75 14.86
C VAL A 255 -7.01 17.40 15.93
N GLY A 256 -7.16 18.68 16.16
CA GLY A 256 -6.46 19.47 17.17
C GLY A 256 -4.95 19.34 17.13
N GLY A 257 -4.31 19.72 18.22
CA GLY A 257 -2.84 19.65 18.36
C GLY A 257 -2.30 18.23 18.34
N LEU A 258 -2.98 17.26 18.97
CA LEU A 258 -2.54 15.87 19.02
C LEU A 258 -2.55 15.21 17.63
N GLY A 259 -3.64 15.41 16.87
CA GLY A 259 -3.71 14.88 15.50
C GLY A 259 -2.71 15.56 14.56
N ALA A 260 -2.56 16.88 14.70
CA ALA A 260 -1.56 17.63 13.93
C ALA A 260 -0.13 17.21 14.26
N LEU A 261 0.17 16.84 15.50
CA LEU A 261 1.50 16.37 15.91
C LEU A 261 1.94 15.15 15.10
N VAL A 262 1.04 14.19 14.84
CA VAL A 262 1.37 12.97 14.08
C VAL A 262 1.82 13.32 12.67
N ILE A 263 1.04 14.11 11.93
CA ILE A 263 1.40 14.48 10.56
C ILE A 263 2.60 15.43 10.51
N CYS A 264 2.73 16.37 11.44
CA CYS A 264 3.87 17.28 11.51
C CYS A 264 5.17 16.53 11.81
N TYR A 265 5.14 15.49 12.62
CA TYR A 265 6.30 14.63 12.85
C TYR A 265 6.73 13.91 11.56
N LEU A 266 5.78 13.30 10.83
CA LEU A 266 6.07 12.66 9.54
C LEU A 266 6.58 13.66 8.50
N LEU A 267 6.03 14.88 8.47
CA LEU A 267 6.53 15.97 7.62
C LEU A 267 7.96 16.37 7.99
N THR A 268 8.33 16.36 9.27
CA THR A 268 9.72 16.60 9.69
C THR A 268 10.67 15.58 9.07
N LEU A 269 10.30 14.29 9.10
CA LEU A 269 11.08 13.23 8.47
C LEU A 269 11.19 13.42 6.95
N PHE A 270 10.10 13.84 6.31
CA PHE A 270 10.09 14.14 4.88
C PHE A 270 11.00 15.33 4.55
N PHE A 271 10.92 16.43 5.29
CA PHE A 271 11.75 17.61 5.05
C PHE A 271 13.23 17.33 5.25
N SER A 272 13.60 16.58 6.27
CA SER A 272 14.99 16.23 6.53
C SER A 272 15.51 15.14 5.58
N GLY A 273 14.74 14.07 5.34
CA GLY A 273 15.17 12.94 4.53
C GLY A 273 15.04 13.17 3.03
N ALA A 274 13.81 13.47 2.54
CA ALA A 274 13.56 13.59 1.11
C ALA A 274 14.00 14.92 0.49
N LEU A 275 13.91 16.04 1.24
CA LEU A 275 14.36 17.36 0.76
C LEU A 275 15.76 17.75 1.24
N GLY A 276 16.38 16.96 2.11
CA GLY A 276 17.72 17.23 2.63
C GLY A 276 17.83 18.53 3.45
N LEU A 277 16.71 19.01 4.01
CA LEU A 277 16.73 20.23 4.82
C LEU A 277 17.44 19.98 6.16
N PRO A 278 18.18 20.95 6.68
CA PRO A 278 18.79 20.82 8.00
C PRO A 278 17.70 20.64 9.08
N SER A 279 18.04 19.89 10.12
CA SER A 279 17.07 19.50 11.17
C SER A 279 16.34 20.70 11.79
N TRP A 280 17.04 21.82 12.04
CA TRP A 280 16.42 23.03 12.59
C TRP A 280 15.32 23.61 11.68
N ALA A 281 15.51 23.56 10.35
CA ALA A 281 14.52 24.04 9.38
C ALA A 281 13.34 23.07 9.30
N SER A 282 13.59 21.76 9.28
CA SER A 282 12.55 20.73 9.26
C SER A 282 11.65 20.80 10.49
N TYR A 283 12.23 20.87 11.70
CA TYR A 283 11.46 21.07 12.95
C TYR A 283 10.79 22.46 13.01
N GLY A 284 11.46 23.50 12.50
CA GLY A 284 10.89 24.85 12.45
C GLY A 284 9.63 24.94 11.59
N ILE A 285 9.64 24.37 10.37
CA ILE A 285 8.50 24.32 9.47
C ILE A 285 7.36 23.50 10.09
N SER A 286 7.64 22.31 10.58
CA SER A 286 6.65 21.42 11.20
C SER A 286 6.06 22.03 12.48
N GLY A 287 6.88 22.68 13.29
CA GLY A 287 6.45 23.42 14.47
C GLY A 287 5.54 24.61 14.11
N ALA A 288 5.87 25.37 13.06
CA ALA A 288 5.02 26.45 12.57
C ALA A 288 3.66 25.93 12.08
N LEU A 289 3.62 24.79 11.36
CA LEU A 289 2.37 24.15 10.94
C LEU A 289 1.53 23.70 12.15
N LEU A 290 2.15 23.10 13.16
CA LEU A 290 1.48 22.69 14.39
C LEU A 290 0.89 23.91 15.12
N LEU A 291 1.66 24.98 15.26
CA LEU A 291 1.19 26.24 15.87
C LEU A 291 0.05 26.87 15.06
N CYS A 292 0.10 26.80 13.74
CA CYS A 292 -0.98 27.25 12.87
C CYS A 292 -2.29 26.50 13.14
N VAL A 293 -2.24 25.17 13.28
CA VAL A 293 -3.42 24.36 13.64
C VAL A 293 -3.93 24.71 15.03
N LEU A 294 -3.05 24.85 16.02
CA LEU A 294 -3.44 25.26 17.38
C LEU A 294 -4.08 26.64 17.39
N ALA A 295 -3.51 27.62 16.68
CA ALA A 295 -4.09 28.96 16.56
C ALA A 295 -5.47 28.93 15.88
N MET A 296 -5.60 28.20 14.77
CA MET A 296 -6.87 28.06 14.03
C MET A 296 -7.95 27.39 14.87
N THR A 297 -7.60 26.41 15.70
CA THR A 297 -8.52 25.66 16.57
C THR A 297 -8.68 26.27 17.97
N ARG A 298 -8.08 27.44 18.22
CA ARG A 298 -8.08 28.14 19.53
C ARG A 298 -7.50 27.29 20.66
N GLY A 299 -6.40 26.59 20.39
CA GLY A 299 -5.70 25.75 21.36
C GLY A 299 -6.34 24.38 21.61
N SER A 300 -7.26 23.92 20.74
CA SER A 300 -7.83 22.58 20.89
C SER A 300 -6.75 21.51 20.78
N LEU A 301 -6.67 20.61 21.77
CA LEU A 301 -5.82 19.43 21.70
C LEU A 301 -6.40 18.35 20.76
N GLY A 302 -7.69 18.40 20.45
CA GLY A 302 -8.38 17.43 19.64
C GLY A 302 -8.87 16.19 20.42
N SER A 303 -9.41 15.23 19.69
CA SER A 303 -9.89 13.97 20.29
C SER A 303 -8.73 13.01 20.51
N PHE A 304 -8.57 12.52 21.74
CA PHE A 304 -7.57 11.49 22.05
C PHE A 304 -7.80 10.18 21.26
N VAL A 305 -9.07 9.79 21.05
CA VAL A 305 -9.39 8.60 20.24
C VAL A 305 -8.97 8.80 18.77
N LEU A 306 -9.21 9.99 18.21
CA LEU A 306 -8.78 10.28 16.83
C LEU A 306 -7.25 10.31 16.72
N PHE A 307 -6.55 10.84 17.72
CA PHE A 307 -5.08 10.76 17.80
C PHE A 307 -4.59 9.30 17.79
N VAL A 308 -5.20 8.44 18.62
CA VAL A 308 -4.86 7.00 18.65
C VAL A 308 -5.13 6.34 17.30
N LEU A 309 -6.24 6.70 16.63
CA LEU A 309 -6.55 6.22 15.29
C LEU A 309 -5.51 6.69 14.26
N PHE A 310 -5.02 7.93 14.35
CA PHE A 310 -3.96 8.42 13.46
C PHE A 310 -2.63 7.68 13.68
N VAL A 311 -2.25 7.43 14.93
CA VAL A 311 -1.06 6.61 15.25
C VAL A 311 -1.23 5.18 14.70
N ALA A 312 -2.40 4.56 14.95
CA ALA A 312 -2.68 3.23 14.40
C ALA A 312 -2.63 3.22 12.86
N HIS A 313 -3.11 4.29 12.20
CA HIS A 313 -3.09 4.37 10.74
C HIS A 313 -1.69 4.62 10.17
N ALA A 314 -0.81 5.29 10.90
CA ALA A 314 0.62 5.33 10.56
C ALA A 314 1.22 3.91 10.56
N LEU A 315 0.88 3.08 11.54
CA LEU A 315 1.31 1.67 11.56
C LEU A 315 0.67 0.86 10.41
N VAL A 316 -0.61 1.14 10.05
CA VAL A 316 -1.25 0.55 8.87
C VAL A 316 -0.46 0.89 7.60
N GLY A 317 -0.12 2.17 7.39
CA GLY A 317 0.68 2.59 6.24
C GLY A 317 2.05 1.91 6.21
N ALA A 318 2.72 1.84 7.35
CA ALA A 318 4.03 1.21 7.46
C ALA A 318 3.98 -0.29 7.10
N VAL A 319 3.00 -1.06 7.61
CA VAL A 319 2.91 -2.50 7.36
C VAL A 319 2.25 -2.83 6.03
N GLU A 320 1.19 -2.13 5.60
CA GLU A 320 0.51 -2.46 4.33
C GLU A 320 1.36 -2.03 3.13
N LEU A 321 1.81 -0.76 3.10
CA LEU A 321 2.57 -0.23 1.96
C LEU A 321 4.06 -0.57 2.03
N GLY A 322 4.65 -0.56 3.23
CA GLY A 322 6.06 -0.89 3.43
C GLY A 322 6.33 -2.35 3.09
N THR A 323 5.56 -3.28 3.66
CA THR A 323 5.72 -4.72 3.39
C THR A 323 5.44 -5.04 1.93
N ASP A 324 4.38 -4.47 1.32
CA ASP A 324 4.09 -4.70 -0.10
C ASP A 324 5.22 -4.23 -1.02
N GLY A 325 5.92 -3.16 -0.65
CA GLY A 325 7.09 -2.69 -1.37
C GLY A 325 8.28 -3.66 -1.33
N TRP A 326 8.41 -4.47 -0.28
CA TRP A 326 9.54 -5.38 -0.08
C TRP A 326 9.22 -6.86 -0.29
N ILE A 327 7.96 -7.28 -0.16
CA ILE A 327 7.60 -8.69 -0.16
C ILE A 327 7.98 -9.42 -1.44
N GLN A 328 7.87 -8.76 -2.60
CA GLN A 328 8.28 -9.32 -3.88
C GLN A 328 9.80 -9.55 -3.94
N ASN A 329 10.61 -8.60 -3.46
CA ASN A 329 12.06 -8.73 -3.38
C ASN A 329 12.46 -9.84 -2.41
N ILE A 330 11.91 -9.83 -1.19
CA ILE A 330 12.21 -10.83 -0.16
C ILE A 330 11.84 -12.24 -0.65
N THR A 331 10.64 -12.42 -1.20
CA THR A 331 10.22 -13.75 -1.69
C THR A 331 10.95 -14.16 -2.96
N GLY A 332 11.33 -13.20 -3.82
CA GLY A 332 12.17 -13.44 -4.98
C GLY A 332 13.57 -13.93 -4.60
N ASN A 333 14.16 -13.40 -3.54
CA ASN A 333 15.45 -13.87 -3.01
C ASN A 333 15.35 -15.28 -2.41
N LEU A 334 14.26 -15.56 -1.67
CA LEU A 334 14.04 -16.86 -1.03
C LEU A 334 13.77 -17.99 -2.03
N PHE A 335 13.07 -17.68 -3.13
CA PHE A 335 12.66 -18.66 -4.15
C PHE A 335 13.21 -18.30 -5.53
N SER A 336 12.37 -17.66 -6.37
CA SER A 336 12.77 -17.10 -7.67
C SER A 336 12.03 -15.78 -7.91
N SER A 337 12.57 -14.93 -8.79
CA SER A 337 11.93 -13.65 -9.15
C SER A 337 10.49 -13.84 -9.65
N GLU A 338 10.24 -14.84 -10.49
CA GLU A 338 8.90 -15.16 -11.01
C GLU A 338 7.95 -15.59 -9.89
N GLN A 339 8.43 -16.45 -8.96
CA GLN A 339 7.66 -16.88 -7.81
C GLN A 339 7.36 -15.71 -6.87
N GLY A 340 8.30 -14.78 -6.68
CA GLY A 340 8.06 -13.55 -5.93
C GLY A 340 6.96 -12.67 -6.56
N LYS A 341 7.00 -12.46 -7.88
CA LYS A 341 5.95 -11.76 -8.63
C LYS A 341 4.59 -12.45 -8.50
N PHE A 342 4.57 -13.79 -8.62
CA PHE A 342 3.34 -14.57 -8.45
C PHE A 342 2.75 -14.44 -7.04
N LEU A 343 3.58 -14.52 -6.00
CA LEU A 343 3.12 -14.38 -4.61
C LEU A 343 2.55 -12.98 -4.34
N PHE A 344 3.14 -11.94 -4.91
CA PHE A 344 2.61 -10.58 -4.83
C PHE A 344 1.25 -10.45 -5.56
N LEU A 345 1.14 -10.98 -6.76
CA LEU A 345 -0.13 -11.03 -7.51
C LEU A 345 -1.19 -11.81 -6.71
N TRP A 346 -0.84 -12.96 -6.15
CA TRP A 346 -1.72 -13.80 -5.35
C TRP A 346 -2.27 -13.03 -4.14
N THR A 347 -1.41 -12.41 -3.35
CA THR A 347 -1.84 -11.63 -2.18
C THR A 347 -2.75 -10.47 -2.55
N SER A 348 -2.47 -9.80 -3.68
CA SER A 348 -3.31 -8.71 -4.20
C SER A 348 -4.71 -9.19 -4.61
N LEU A 349 -4.80 -10.36 -5.26
CA LEU A 349 -6.08 -10.95 -5.65
C LEU A 349 -6.89 -11.43 -4.43
N VAL A 350 -6.24 -12.02 -3.42
CA VAL A 350 -6.89 -12.39 -2.15
C VAL A 350 -7.46 -11.15 -1.46
N MET A 351 -6.68 -10.08 -1.38
CA MET A 351 -7.13 -8.82 -0.80
C MET A 351 -8.30 -8.21 -1.58
N PHE A 352 -8.24 -8.23 -2.92
CA PHE A 352 -9.33 -7.78 -3.79
C PHE A 352 -10.63 -8.53 -3.49
N ALA A 353 -10.59 -9.86 -3.50
CA ALA A 353 -11.78 -10.69 -3.29
C ALA A 353 -12.40 -10.47 -1.91
N LEU A 354 -11.57 -10.42 -0.87
CA LEU A 354 -12.05 -10.29 0.52
C LEU A 354 -12.74 -8.95 0.78
N ARG A 355 -12.32 -7.86 0.12
CA ARG A 355 -12.93 -6.54 0.34
C ARG A 355 -14.42 -6.49 -0.01
N PHE A 356 -14.90 -7.37 -0.88
CA PHE A 356 -16.35 -7.53 -1.15
C PHE A 356 -17.09 -8.28 -0.03
N CYS A 357 -16.37 -9.06 0.77
CA CYS A 357 -16.94 -9.84 1.86
C CYS A 357 -17.07 -9.08 3.18
N ALA A 358 -16.64 -7.82 3.28
CA ALA A 358 -16.59 -7.04 4.52
C ALA A 358 -17.94 -7.07 5.28
N HIS A 359 -19.05 -6.76 4.62
CA HIS A 359 -20.36 -6.76 5.24
C HIS A 359 -20.82 -8.15 5.71
N TRP A 360 -20.53 -9.19 4.94
CA TRP A 360 -20.83 -10.57 5.32
C TRP A 360 -20.05 -10.95 6.58
N ILE A 361 -18.77 -10.61 6.65
CA ILE A 361 -17.90 -10.86 7.81
C ILE A 361 -18.43 -10.13 9.05
N GLU A 362 -18.73 -8.82 8.93
CA GLU A 362 -19.25 -8.02 10.04
C GLU A 362 -20.58 -8.57 10.57
N SER A 363 -21.52 -8.92 9.68
CA SER A 363 -22.87 -9.37 10.06
C SER A 363 -22.90 -10.78 10.63
N HIS A 364 -22.13 -11.72 10.07
CA HIS A 364 -22.13 -13.12 10.51
C HIS A 364 -21.24 -13.33 11.75
N LEU A 365 -20.06 -12.70 11.77
CA LEU A 365 -19.17 -12.79 12.93
C LEU A 365 -19.53 -11.77 14.03
N LYS A 366 -20.55 -10.90 13.80
CA LYS A 366 -20.98 -9.85 14.72
C LYS A 366 -19.83 -8.98 15.21
N LEU A 367 -18.85 -8.72 14.33
CA LEU A 367 -17.70 -7.88 14.62
C LEU A 367 -18.04 -6.41 14.37
N SER A 368 -17.69 -5.55 15.33
CA SER A 368 -17.62 -4.12 15.06
C SER A 368 -16.44 -3.80 14.15
N PRO A 369 -16.39 -2.64 13.47
CA PRO A 369 -15.22 -2.23 12.68
C PRO A 369 -13.91 -2.31 13.46
N ILE A 370 -13.88 -1.93 14.74
CA ILE A 370 -12.70 -2.09 15.61
C ILE A 370 -12.39 -3.57 15.89
N GLY A 371 -13.43 -4.41 16.07
CA GLY A 371 -13.25 -5.86 16.22
C GLY A 371 -12.67 -6.52 14.98
N LEU A 372 -13.10 -6.07 13.79
CA LEU A 372 -12.54 -6.49 12.50
C LEU A 372 -11.05 -6.11 12.39
N LEU A 373 -10.69 -4.86 12.71
CA LEU A 373 -9.30 -4.39 12.71
C LEU A 373 -8.42 -5.18 13.68
N LEU A 374 -8.93 -5.52 14.88
CA LEU A 374 -8.22 -6.37 15.83
C LEU A 374 -7.95 -7.76 15.27
N ALA A 375 -8.99 -8.43 14.73
CA ALA A 375 -8.85 -9.76 14.13
C ALA A 375 -7.85 -9.74 12.95
N CYS A 376 -7.94 -8.72 12.11
CA CYS A 376 -7.02 -8.49 11.00
C CYS A 376 -5.57 -8.31 11.48
N SER A 377 -5.34 -7.55 12.55
CA SER A 377 -3.99 -7.33 13.08
C SER A 377 -3.38 -8.61 13.64
N ILE A 378 -4.17 -9.44 14.31
CA ILE A 378 -3.72 -10.75 14.80
C ILE A 378 -3.34 -11.67 13.64
N LEU A 379 -4.18 -11.73 12.59
CA LEU A 379 -3.91 -12.55 11.40
C LEU A 379 -2.69 -12.03 10.63
N ALA A 380 -2.53 -10.72 10.47
CA ALA A 380 -1.38 -10.13 9.79
C ALA A 380 -0.07 -10.42 10.55
N CYS A 381 -0.08 -10.28 11.89
CA CYS A 381 1.05 -10.62 12.74
C CYS A 381 1.44 -12.10 12.57
N PHE A 382 0.47 -13.00 12.66
CA PHE A 382 0.70 -14.43 12.51
C PHE A 382 1.18 -14.78 11.09
N GLY A 383 0.59 -14.19 10.04
CA GLY A 383 0.99 -14.39 8.66
C GLY A 383 2.44 -13.96 8.39
N LEU A 384 2.86 -12.78 8.88
CA LEU A 384 4.25 -12.31 8.76
C LEU A 384 5.22 -13.17 9.56
N TYR A 385 4.83 -13.61 10.77
CA TYR A 385 5.65 -14.53 11.55
C TYR A 385 5.84 -15.87 10.81
N LEU A 386 4.77 -16.45 10.25
CA LEU A 386 4.88 -17.65 9.41
C LEU A 386 5.72 -17.42 8.16
N SER A 387 5.58 -16.26 7.51
CA SER A 387 6.38 -15.89 6.35
C SER A 387 7.87 -15.83 6.67
N SER A 388 8.24 -15.52 7.92
CA SER A 388 9.64 -15.55 8.36
C SER A 388 10.25 -16.95 8.44
N THR A 389 9.42 -18.01 8.42
CA THR A 389 9.84 -19.42 8.53
C THR A 389 9.62 -20.22 7.26
N MET A 390 9.16 -19.59 6.15
CA MET A 390 8.86 -20.30 4.92
C MET A 390 10.12 -20.86 4.26
N GLU A 391 10.09 -22.16 3.95
CA GLU A 391 11.18 -22.89 3.27
C GLU A 391 10.77 -23.38 1.90
N THR A 392 9.48 -23.60 1.69
CA THR A 392 8.91 -24.07 0.44
C THR A 392 7.92 -23.06 -0.13
N PHE A 393 7.74 -23.08 -1.45
CA PHE A 393 6.79 -22.22 -2.14
C PHE A 393 5.34 -22.42 -1.63
N THR A 394 4.97 -23.66 -1.29
CA THR A 394 3.65 -23.96 -0.70
C THR A 394 3.48 -23.28 0.68
N MET A 395 4.52 -23.35 1.54
CA MET A 395 4.48 -22.62 2.82
C MET A 395 4.36 -21.12 2.59
N ALA A 396 5.03 -20.57 1.58
CA ALA A 396 4.92 -19.15 1.22
C ALA A 396 3.51 -18.78 0.81
N ILE A 397 2.84 -19.56 -0.05
CA ILE A 397 1.44 -19.35 -0.43
C ILE A 397 0.55 -19.31 0.81
N VAL A 398 0.68 -20.29 1.72
CA VAL A 398 -0.16 -20.38 2.93
C VAL A 398 0.10 -19.17 3.85
N ALA A 399 1.36 -18.90 4.18
CA ALA A 399 1.75 -17.83 5.09
C ALA A 399 1.31 -16.45 4.56
N LEU A 400 1.56 -16.18 3.29
CA LEU A 400 1.19 -14.93 2.64
C LEU A 400 -0.32 -14.81 2.39
N THR A 401 -1.05 -15.93 2.25
CA THR A 401 -2.52 -15.90 2.23
C THR A 401 -3.07 -15.45 3.58
N ILE A 402 -2.54 -15.97 4.68
CA ILE A 402 -2.94 -15.54 6.05
C ILE A 402 -2.62 -14.05 6.23
N TYR A 403 -1.44 -13.61 5.82
CA TYR A 403 -1.07 -12.19 5.85
C TYR A 403 -2.00 -11.33 5.00
N ALA A 404 -2.32 -11.76 3.77
CA ALA A 404 -3.23 -11.04 2.87
C ALA A 404 -4.65 -10.90 3.45
N ILE A 405 -5.16 -11.96 4.10
CA ILE A 405 -6.44 -11.92 4.83
C ILE A 405 -6.36 -10.88 5.96
N GLY A 406 -5.25 -10.91 6.71
CA GLY A 406 -5.03 -9.96 7.82
C GLY A 406 -4.99 -8.51 7.37
N LYS A 407 -4.29 -8.16 6.30
CA LYS A 407 -4.16 -6.77 5.85
C LYS A 407 -5.34 -6.25 5.02
N ALA A 408 -6.23 -7.13 4.53
CA ALA A 408 -7.24 -6.79 3.51
C ALA A 408 -8.15 -5.62 3.91
N PHE A 409 -8.45 -5.47 5.19
CA PHE A 409 -9.46 -4.51 5.68
C PHE A 409 -8.86 -3.30 6.42
N PHE A 410 -7.55 -3.20 6.60
CA PHE A 410 -6.94 -2.14 7.40
C PHE A 410 -7.32 -0.74 6.93
N TRP A 411 -6.90 -0.39 5.72
CA TRP A 411 -7.06 0.96 5.19
C TRP A 411 -8.51 1.43 5.14
N PRO A 412 -9.43 0.75 4.41
CA PRO A 412 -10.79 1.23 4.25
C PRO A 412 -11.60 1.24 5.55
N THR A 413 -11.35 0.26 6.44
CA THR A 413 -12.07 0.19 7.74
C THR A 413 -11.63 1.31 8.68
N MET A 414 -10.34 1.69 8.68
CA MET A 414 -9.86 2.83 9.47
C MET A 414 -10.49 4.14 9.01
N LEU A 415 -10.59 4.37 7.70
CA LEU A 415 -11.28 5.54 7.15
C LEU A 415 -12.78 5.55 7.52
N ALA A 416 -13.42 4.38 7.51
CA ALA A 416 -14.80 4.21 7.95
C ALA A 416 -14.98 4.59 9.43
N VAL A 417 -14.10 4.08 10.30
CA VAL A 417 -14.13 4.39 11.75
C VAL A 417 -13.96 5.89 11.99
N ALA A 418 -13.05 6.55 11.29
CA ALA A 418 -12.87 8.00 11.39
C ALA A 418 -14.14 8.75 10.97
N SER A 419 -14.75 8.37 9.84
CA SER A 419 -16.00 8.96 9.35
C SER A 419 -17.19 8.72 10.28
N ASP A 420 -17.29 7.51 10.87
CA ASP A 420 -18.37 7.14 11.77
C ASP A 420 -18.33 7.90 13.10
N ARG A 421 -17.11 8.16 13.60
CA ARG A 421 -16.93 8.75 14.93
C ARG A 421 -16.79 10.28 14.91
N TYR A 422 -16.33 10.83 13.77
CA TYR A 422 -16.01 12.26 13.64
C TYR A 422 -16.64 12.91 12.40
N PRO A 423 -17.97 12.78 12.19
CA PRO A 423 -18.64 13.31 11.00
C PRO A 423 -18.53 14.84 10.87
N ARG A 424 -18.31 15.57 11.99
CA ARG A 424 -18.09 17.03 11.96
C ARG A 424 -16.82 17.42 11.20
N THR A 425 -15.83 16.54 11.14
CA THR A 425 -14.57 16.83 10.43
C THR A 425 -14.72 16.81 8.90
N GLY A 426 -15.83 16.32 8.37
CA GLY A 426 -16.04 16.18 6.92
C GLY A 426 -14.94 15.37 6.25
N ALA A 427 -14.33 15.94 5.19
CA ALA A 427 -13.24 15.31 4.48
C ALA A 427 -11.88 15.43 5.21
N VAL A 428 -11.74 16.34 6.17
CA VAL A 428 -10.45 16.70 6.77
C VAL A 428 -9.79 15.53 7.51
N ALA A 429 -10.49 14.88 8.45
CA ALA A 429 -9.89 13.78 9.22
C ALA A 429 -9.56 12.57 8.35
N ILE A 430 -10.43 12.22 7.39
CA ILE A 430 -10.20 11.10 6.46
C ILE A 430 -8.97 11.39 5.60
N SER A 431 -8.82 12.61 5.08
CA SER A 431 -7.70 12.99 4.22
C SER A 431 -6.38 13.07 4.99
N ILE A 432 -6.39 13.61 6.22
CA ILE A 432 -5.21 13.61 7.10
C ILE A 432 -4.81 12.17 7.43
N MET A 433 -5.78 11.30 7.76
CA MET A 433 -5.52 9.89 8.03
C MET A 433 -4.88 9.19 6.82
N GLY A 434 -5.46 9.35 5.62
CA GLY A 434 -4.87 8.81 4.39
C GLY A 434 -3.45 9.34 4.13
N GLY A 435 -3.23 10.64 4.33
CA GLY A 435 -1.91 11.27 4.21
C GLY A 435 -0.90 10.72 5.22
N ILE A 436 -1.30 10.50 6.47
CA ILE A 436 -0.48 9.86 7.50
C ILE A 436 -0.07 8.45 7.07
N GLY A 437 -1.01 7.64 6.56
CA GLY A 437 -0.73 6.28 6.09
C GLY A 437 0.26 6.27 4.93
N MET A 438 0.06 7.12 3.91
CA MET A 438 0.96 7.21 2.75
C MET A 438 2.37 7.65 3.15
N MET A 439 2.48 8.69 3.96
CA MET A 439 3.78 9.18 4.41
C MET A 439 4.48 8.18 5.35
N ALA A 440 3.74 7.51 6.23
CA ALA A 440 4.29 6.48 7.09
C ALA A 440 4.79 5.27 6.28
N GLY A 441 4.07 4.83 5.25
CA GLY A 441 4.55 3.81 4.32
C GLY A 441 5.88 4.18 3.65
N GLY A 442 5.97 5.43 3.16
CA GLY A 442 7.15 5.95 2.47
C GLY A 442 8.33 6.29 3.38
N MET A 443 8.08 6.81 4.59
CA MET A 443 9.14 7.30 5.48
C MET A 443 9.52 6.32 6.60
N LEU A 444 8.58 5.45 7.02
CA LEU A 444 8.80 4.49 8.10
C LEU A 444 8.84 3.05 7.60
N GLY A 445 7.83 2.61 6.82
CA GLY A 445 7.69 1.22 6.41
C GLY A 445 8.83 0.78 5.48
N GLY A 446 8.97 1.43 4.34
CA GLY A 446 10.01 1.11 3.35
C GLY A 446 11.43 1.23 3.90
N PRO A 447 11.85 2.40 4.41
CA PRO A 447 13.18 2.59 4.98
C PRO A 447 13.46 1.69 6.19
N GLY A 448 12.47 1.47 7.07
CA GLY A 448 12.61 0.63 8.25
C GLY A 448 12.88 -0.84 7.90
N LEU A 449 12.18 -1.37 6.89
CA LEU A 449 12.43 -2.73 6.39
C LEU A 449 13.79 -2.83 5.68
N GLY A 450 14.17 -1.82 4.91
CA GLY A 450 15.50 -1.75 4.31
C GLY A 450 16.62 -1.77 5.35
N TYR A 451 16.51 -0.93 6.37
CA TYR A 451 17.45 -0.92 7.49
C TYR A 451 17.50 -2.27 8.23
N ALA A 452 16.33 -2.91 8.47
CA ALA A 452 16.27 -4.21 9.11
C ALA A 452 16.99 -5.29 8.28
N LYS A 453 16.82 -5.28 6.95
CA LYS A 453 17.54 -6.18 6.03
C LYS A 453 19.05 -5.96 6.14
N ASP A 454 19.51 -4.73 6.05
CA ASP A 454 20.94 -4.39 6.15
C ASP A 454 21.53 -4.82 7.49
N ARG A 455 20.83 -4.51 8.58
CA ARG A 455 21.25 -4.87 9.92
C ARG A 455 21.36 -6.38 10.09
N PHE A 456 20.30 -7.12 9.80
CA PHE A 456 20.26 -8.54 10.10
C PHE A 456 21.15 -9.36 9.17
N ALA A 457 21.27 -8.98 7.90
CA ALA A 457 22.18 -9.64 6.96
C ALA A 457 23.64 -9.33 7.31
N GLY A 458 23.97 -8.07 7.64
CA GLY A 458 25.31 -7.66 8.05
C GLY A 458 25.75 -8.31 9.38
N GLU A 459 24.89 -8.33 10.40
CA GLU A 459 25.16 -9.00 11.68
C GLU A 459 25.41 -10.50 11.49
N GLU A 460 24.59 -11.16 10.65
CA GLU A 460 24.73 -12.59 10.40
C GLU A 460 26.03 -12.92 9.68
N LEU A 461 26.35 -12.18 8.61
CA LEU A 461 27.59 -12.38 7.86
C LEU A 461 28.83 -12.09 8.72
N ALA A 462 28.81 -11.01 9.51
CA ALA A 462 29.91 -10.67 10.41
C ALA A 462 30.17 -11.76 11.46
N LYS A 463 29.09 -12.43 11.92
CA LYS A 463 29.19 -13.54 12.88
C LYS A 463 29.69 -14.83 12.24
N GLN A 464 29.22 -15.16 11.05
CA GLN A 464 29.54 -16.43 10.36
C GLN A 464 30.91 -16.39 9.69
N ASN A 465 31.23 -15.31 8.97
CA ASN A 465 32.45 -15.15 8.21
C ASN A 465 32.91 -13.68 8.21
N PRO A 466 33.71 -13.27 9.23
CA PRO A 466 34.21 -11.89 9.33
C PRO A 466 35.04 -11.43 8.11
N ALA A 467 35.73 -12.37 7.44
CA ALA A 467 36.52 -12.05 6.25
C ALA A 467 35.61 -11.70 5.06
N ALA A 468 34.58 -12.51 4.81
CA ALA A 468 33.57 -12.22 3.81
C ALA A 468 32.82 -10.92 4.13
N TYR A 469 32.51 -10.66 5.41
CA TYR A 469 31.90 -9.39 5.81
C TYR A 469 32.77 -8.19 5.49
N ALA A 470 34.08 -8.24 5.79
CA ALA A 470 35.01 -7.16 5.45
C ALA A 470 35.08 -6.89 3.93
N GLU A 471 34.97 -7.94 3.10
CA GLU A 471 34.96 -7.86 1.64
C GLU A 471 33.64 -7.32 1.08
N PHE A 472 32.49 -7.80 1.62
CA PHE A 472 31.16 -7.57 1.04
C PHE A 472 30.35 -6.47 1.74
N ARG A 473 30.80 -5.91 2.87
CA ARG A 473 30.05 -4.85 3.57
C ARG A 473 29.89 -3.61 2.70
N ALA A 474 28.78 -2.92 2.85
CA ALA A 474 28.53 -1.63 2.24
C ALA A 474 29.51 -0.57 2.79
N ALA A 475 29.99 0.31 1.93
CA ALA A 475 30.88 1.41 2.32
C ALA A 475 30.14 2.47 3.16
N THR A 476 28.89 2.76 2.78
CA THR A 476 28.03 3.73 3.48
C THR A 476 27.17 3.00 4.52
N PRO A 477 27.11 3.48 5.78
CA PRO A 477 26.25 2.89 6.78
C PRO A 477 24.77 3.20 6.48
N SER A 478 23.90 2.28 6.88
CA SER A 478 22.46 2.48 6.92
C SER A 478 22.04 3.04 8.26
N THR A 479 21.21 4.08 8.24
CA THR A 479 20.66 4.76 9.41
C THR A 479 19.14 4.75 9.37
N PHE A 480 18.50 4.62 10.51
CA PHE A 480 17.03 4.70 10.59
C PHE A 480 16.58 5.28 11.93
N LEU A 481 15.93 6.44 11.90
CA LEU A 481 15.42 7.16 13.07
C LEU A 481 16.50 7.37 14.14
N PHE A 482 16.30 6.76 15.32
CA PHE A 482 17.20 6.82 16.48
C PHE A 482 17.98 5.51 16.70
N LEU A 483 17.90 4.58 15.72
CA LEU A 483 18.62 3.31 15.81
C LEU A 483 20.09 3.50 15.42
N ASP A 484 20.93 2.56 15.90
CA ASP A 484 22.37 2.59 15.65
C ASP A 484 22.69 2.49 14.14
N GLU A 485 23.78 3.11 13.74
CA GLU A 485 24.31 2.95 12.39
C GLU A 485 24.79 1.52 12.17
N VAL A 486 24.44 0.94 11.01
CA VAL A 486 24.83 -0.42 10.64
C VAL A 486 25.38 -0.47 9.24
N HIS A 487 26.33 -1.37 8.98
CA HIS A 487 26.79 -1.67 7.63
C HIS A 487 26.15 -2.98 7.16
N GLY A 488 25.25 -2.90 6.20
CA GLY A 488 24.68 -4.04 5.51
C GLY A 488 25.66 -4.66 4.51
N ILE A 489 25.16 -5.59 3.70
CA ILE A 489 25.89 -6.16 2.55
C ILE A 489 25.78 -5.17 1.38
N ASP A 490 26.90 -4.94 0.66
CA ASP A 490 26.91 -4.09 -0.53
C ASP A 490 25.97 -4.64 -1.61
N GLY A 491 25.00 -3.83 -2.04
CA GLY A 491 23.93 -4.25 -2.93
C GLY A 491 24.43 -4.70 -4.31
N LYS A 492 25.52 -4.07 -4.85
CA LYS A 492 26.09 -4.48 -6.15
C LYS A 492 26.78 -5.83 -6.05
N LYS A 493 27.55 -6.04 -4.98
CA LYS A 493 28.24 -7.31 -4.73
C LYS A 493 27.23 -8.44 -4.47
N LEU A 494 26.18 -8.17 -3.68
CA LEU A 494 25.11 -9.14 -3.46
C LEU A 494 24.36 -9.46 -4.76
N GLY A 495 24.02 -8.43 -5.55
CA GLY A 495 23.40 -8.61 -6.87
C GLY A 495 24.23 -9.50 -7.78
N ALA A 496 25.55 -9.28 -7.86
CA ALA A 496 26.44 -10.15 -8.65
C ALA A 496 26.44 -11.61 -8.18
N VAL A 497 26.34 -11.85 -6.87
CA VAL A 497 26.20 -13.21 -6.30
C VAL A 497 24.87 -13.85 -6.71
N GLN A 498 23.78 -13.09 -6.63
CA GLN A 498 22.45 -13.54 -7.04
C GLN A 498 22.37 -13.83 -8.54
N ASP A 499 23.01 -13.01 -9.38
CA ASP A 499 23.08 -13.20 -10.84
C ASP A 499 23.86 -14.47 -11.20
N LYS A 500 24.99 -14.73 -10.54
CA LYS A 500 25.74 -15.99 -10.72
C LYS A 500 24.88 -17.21 -10.38
N ARG A 501 24.15 -17.16 -9.25
CA ARG A 501 23.23 -18.23 -8.84
C ARG A 501 22.12 -18.42 -9.87
N LYS A 502 21.52 -17.32 -10.35
CA LYS A 502 20.49 -17.36 -11.37
C LYS A 502 20.99 -17.98 -12.68
N ALA A 503 22.16 -17.55 -13.16
CA ALA A 503 22.77 -18.13 -14.36
C ALA A 503 23.02 -19.65 -14.22
N ALA A 504 23.40 -20.13 -13.03
CA ALA A 504 23.55 -21.54 -12.76
C ALA A 504 22.21 -22.30 -12.82
N ILE A 505 21.12 -21.72 -12.30
CA ILE A 505 19.76 -22.27 -12.40
C ILE A 505 19.34 -22.34 -13.87
N ASP A 506 19.50 -21.26 -14.61
CA ASP A 506 19.12 -21.16 -16.03
C ASP A 506 19.92 -22.15 -16.90
N ALA A 507 21.17 -22.46 -16.50
CA ALA A 507 22.00 -23.49 -17.12
C ALA A 507 21.64 -24.92 -16.69
N GLY A 508 20.64 -25.12 -15.84
CA GLY A 508 20.17 -26.44 -15.40
C GLY A 508 21.05 -27.09 -14.31
N ALA A 509 21.83 -26.32 -13.54
CA ALA A 509 22.64 -26.87 -12.47
C ALA A 509 21.77 -27.51 -11.37
N SER A 510 22.08 -28.75 -11.00
CA SER A 510 21.37 -29.49 -9.93
C SER A 510 21.58 -28.86 -8.55
N VAL A 511 22.72 -28.21 -8.32
CA VAL A 511 23.09 -27.52 -7.08
C VAL A 511 23.59 -26.10 -7.43
N PRO A 512 22.70 -25.10 -7.63
CA PRO A 512 23.09 -23.75 -8.08
C PRO A 512 24.09 -23.04 -7.14
N LEU A 513 24.13 -23.41 -5.86
CA LEU A 513 25.07 -22.86 -4.89
C LEU A 513 26.53 -23.30 -5.13
N GLU A 514 26.79 -24.39 -5.86
CA GLU A 514 28.15 -24.81 -6.19
C GLU A 514 28.85 -23.85 -7.18
N ALA A 515 28.08 -23.09 -7.94
CA ALA A 515 28.62 -22.05 -8.82
C ALA A 515 29.18 -20.82 -8.05
N LEU A 516 28.91 -20.72 -6.76
CA LEU A 516 29.38 -19.67 -5.89
C LEU A 516 30.66 -20.06 -5.15
N THR A 517 31.55 -19.10 -4.92
CA THR A 517 32.70 -19.27 -4.02
C THR A 517 32.22 -19.47 -2.57
N PRO A 518 33.06 -19.98 -1.65
CA PRO A 518 32.68 -20.14 -0.24
C PRO A 518 32.18 -18.81 0.38
N ASN A 519 32.91 -17.68 0.17
CA ASN A 519 32.47 -16.38 0.67
C ASN A 519 31.13 -15.93 0.07
N GLU A 520 30.91 -16.14 -1.24
CA GLU A 520 29.65 -15.82 -1.90
C GLU A 520 28.46 -16.65 -1.38
N ARG A 521 28.70 -17.92 -1.00
CA ARG A 521 27.67 -18.78 -0.36
C ARG A 521 27.27 -18.21 1.00
N ASP A 522 28.27 -17.82 1.81
CA ASP A 522 28.01 -17.24 3.12
C ASP A 522 27.26 -15.90 3.01
N VAL A 523 27.63 -15.06 2.04
CA VAL A 523 26.94 -13.79 1.72
C VAL A 523 25.49 -14.06 1.33
N TYR A 524 25.25 -15.02 0.43
CA TYR A 524 23.89 -15.39 0.03
C TYR A 524 23.09 -15.95 1.21
N ALA A 525 23.66 -16.86 1.99
CA ALA A 525 23.01 -17.43 3.18
C ALA A 525 22.65 -16.33 4.20
N ALA A 526 23.58 -15.42 4.49
CA ALA A 526 23.34 -14.29 5.39
C ALA A 526 22.23 -13.35 4.89
N SER A 527 22.12 -13.12 3.58
CA SER A 527 21.04 -12.32 3.00
C SER A 527 19.67 -12.96 3.20
N ILE A 528 19.57 -14.29 3.04
CA ILE A 528 18.35 -15.07 3.28
C ILE A 528 17.93 -15.01 4.76
N VAL A 529 18.89 -15.15 5.68
CA VAL A 529 18.63 -15.01 7.12
C VAL A 529 18.17 -13.57 7.44
N GLY A 530 18.80 -12.57 6.83
CA GLY A 530 18.41 -11.17 6.92
C GLY A 530 16.97 -10.94 6.51
N ASP A 531 16.56 -11.47 5.35
CA ASP A 531 15.19 -11.38 4.83
C ASP A 531 14.17 -12.00 5.79
N ARG A 532 14.45 -13.21 6.30
CA ARG A 532 13.58 -13.90 7.28
C ARG A 532 13.46 -13.13 8.59
N ARG A 533 14.58 -12.65 9.15
CA ARG A 533 14.58 -11.85 10.38
C ARG A 533 13.84 -10.52 10.19
N THR A 534 13.92 -9.93 9.01
CA THR A 534 13.17 -8.70 8.65
C THR A 534 11.67 -8.95 8.69
N LEU A 535 11.15 -10.02 8.06
CA LEU A 535 9.72 -10.36 8.13
C LEU A 535 9.26 -10.64 9.57
N ARG A 536 10.12 -11.28 10.38
CA ARG A 536 9.84 -11.52 11.80
C ARG A 536 9.80 -10.23 12.61
N ALA A 537 10.67 -9.26 12.32
CA ALA A 537 10.65 -7.94 12.95
C ALA A 537 9.42 -7.14 12.51
N ASP A 538 9.05 -7.21 11.25
CA ASP A 538 7.87 -6.54 10.69
C ASP A 538 6.56 -7.00 11.36
N ALA A 539 6.48 -8.26 11.80
CA ALA A 539 5.34 -8.80 12.53
C ALA A 539 5.02 -8.05 13.84
N TRP A 540 5.99 -7.32 14.41
CA TRP A 540 5.76 -6.48 15.60
C TRP A 540 4.89 -5.25 15.32
N ILE A 541 4.83 -4.79 14.07
CA ILE A 541 3.95 -3.66 13.69
C ILE A 541 2.49 -4.07 13.87
N PRO A 542 1.95 -5.13 13.20
CA PRO A 542 0.57 -5.54 13.42
C PRO A 542 0.32 -6.09 14.82
N ALA A 543 1.33 -6.61 15.54
CA ALA A 543 1.19 -6.95 16.96
C ALA A 543 0.89 -5.70 17.81
N SER A 544 1.62 -4.60 17.58
CA SER A 544 1.36 -3.31 18.24
C SER A 544 -0.02 -2.75 17.87
N MET A 545 -0.44 -2.88 16.61
CA MET A 545 -1.78 -2.50 16.17
C MET A 545 -2.85 -3.31 16.91
N ALA A 546 -2.65 -4.61 17.11
CA ALA A 546 -3.58 -5.47 17.84
C ALA A 546 -3.77 -4.99 19.29
N VAL A 547 -2.69 -4.58 19.96
CA VAL A 547 -2.77 -3.98 21.31
C VAL A 547 -3.59 -2.69 21.31
N ILE A 548 -3.34 -1.80 20.33
CA ILE A 548 -4.10 -0.54 20.19
C ILE A 548 -5.58 -0.82 19.94
N TYR A 549 -5.91 -1.72 18.99
CA TYR A 549 -7.32 -2.03 18.68
C TYR A 549 -8.01 -2.79 19.81
N LEU A 550 -7.32 -3.62 20.57
CA LEU A 550 -7.84 -4.22 21.79
C LEU A 550 -8.19 -3.13 22.82
N GLY A 551 -7.29 -2.18 23.05
CA GLY A 551 -7.55 -1.03 23.92
C GLY A 551 -8.77 -0.22 23.49
N LEU A 552 -8.88 0.10 22.17
CA LEU A 552 -10.04 0.79 21.62
C LEU A 552 -11.33 -0.03 21.74
N LEU A 553 -11.27 -1.35 21.50
CA LEU A 553 -12.43 -2.25 21.64
C LEU A 553 -12.94 -2.25 23.08
N LEU A 554 -12.05 -2.35 24.07
CA LEU A 554 -12.39 -2.31 25.49
C LEU A 554 -12.97 -0.93 25.87
N TYR A 555 -12.35 0.16 25.39
CA TYR A 555 -12.86 1.50 25.57
C TYR A 555 -14.30 1.66 25.02
N PHE A 556 -14.56 1.22 23.80
CA PHE A 556 -15.92 1.33 23.24
C PHE A 556 -16.91 0.42 23.98
N ARG A 557 -16.50 -0.78 24.40
CA ARG A 557 -17.36 -1.66 25.22
C ARG A 557 -17.74 -0.99 26.54
N SER A 558 -16.83 -0.33 27.23
CA SER A 558 -17.12 0.39 28.47
C SER A 558 -18.06 1.58 28.29
N ARG A 559 -18.21 2.07 27.02
CA ARG A 559 -19.10 3.18 26.66
C ARG A 559 -20.44 2.71 26.01
N GLY A 560 -20.80 1.44 26.16
CA GLY A 560 -22.05 0.88 25.61
C GLY A 560 -21.94 0.35 24.19
N GLY A 561 -20.73 0.12 23.68
CA GLY A 561 -20.45 -0.45 22.36
C GLY A 561 -20.06 0.58 21.30
N TYR A 562 -19.60 0.07 20.16
CA TYR A 562 -19.31 0.90 18.99
C TYR A 562 -20.61 1.37 18.35
N ARG A 563 -20.71 2.67 18.05
CA ARG A 563 -21.86 3.25 17.35
C ARG A 563 -21.40 4.36 16.39
N VAL A 564 -22.14 4.51 15.31
CA VAL A 564 -22.03 5.69 14.42
C VAL A 564 -22.58 6.92 15.16
N VAL A 565 -21.92 8.05 15.01
CA VAL A 565 -22.28 9.31 15.67
C VAL A 565 -22.75 10.31 14.61
N SER A 566 -23.83 11.03 14.89
CA SER A 566 -24.26 12.17 14.04
C SER A 566 -23.54 13.46 14.45
N ILE A 567 -23.52 14.46 13.54
CA ILE A 567 -22.94 15.79 13.86
C ILE A 567 -23.66 16.42 15.07
N ASP A 568 -24.96 16.21 15.23
CA ASP A 568 -25.74 16.81 16.30
C ASP A 568 -25.40 16.21 17.68
N GLU A 569 -24.93 14.96 17.71
CA GLU A 569 -24.45 14.29 18.93
C GLU A 569 -23.01 14.70 19.32
N GLN A 570 -22.28 15.36 18.41
CA GLN A 570 -20.91 15.86 18.66
C GLN A 570 -20.86 17.31 19.21
N ARG A 571 -22.03 17.95 19.41
CA ARG A 571 -22.14 19.33 19.94
C ARG A 571 -21.97 19.39 21.46
#